data_78327a8de5eea1308b71bfbc3a69f4fe
#
_entry.id   78327a8de5eea1308b71bfbc3a69f4fe
#
_cell.length_a   1.000
_cell.length_b   1.000
_cell.length_c   1.000
_cell.angle_alpha   90.00
_cell.angle_beta   90.00
_cell.angle_gamma   90.00
#
_symmetry.space_group_name_H-M   'P 1'
#
loop_
_entity.id
_entity.type
_entity.pdbx_description
1 polymer ?
#
loop_
_entity_poly.entity_id
_entity_poly.type
_entity_poly.pdbx_seq_one_letter_code
_entity_poly.pdbx_strand_id
1 'polypeptide(L)'
;MRIYQPVRGVGGALRENSFVVIDDAGVEIGQGGLEYRVIKKMMPDRPLDIEMTMNAHPVASDTLFGALSARAERIKDEEGGLPARLYTRCAIDDAERHEYFTRMGFDDFDGVELFVLNVPQDLSLRRRNYSPVGTKSIDVDLRTRTRREEFLLGLKEFGCVEHASEWLEERMRGPVFMAKAMYF
;
A
#
# COMPACT_ATOMS: atom_id res chain seq x y z
N MET A 1 -8.17 -14.42 -27.25
CA MET A 1 -8.03 -13.64 -26.00
C MET A 1 -8.24 -12.16 -26.29
N ARG A 2 -9.00 -11.45 -25.48
CA ARG A 2 -9.29 -10.00 -25.62
C ARG A 2 -9.18 -9.29 -24.28
N ILE A 3 -8.76 -8.01 -24.30
CA ILE A 3 -8.68 -7.14 -23.14
C ILE A 3 -9.61 -5.96 -23.30
N TYR A 4 -10.26 -5.54 -22.24
CA TYR A 4 -11.17 -4.38 -22.24
C TYR A 4 -11.23 -3.70 -20.86
N GLN A 5 -11.75 -2.47 -20.83
CA GLN A 5 -12.08 -1.77 -19.59
C GLN A 5 -13.45 -2.22 -19.08
N PRO A 6 -13.57 -2.68 -17.85
CA PRO A 6 -14.84 -3.14 -17.29
C PRO A 6 -15.81 -1.98 -17.05
N VAL A 7 -17.07 -2.30 -16.81
CA VAL A 7 -18.09 -1.28 -16.49
C VAL A 7 -17.85 -0.64 -15.11
N ARG A 8 -17.25 -1.39 -14.19
CA ARG A 8 -16.86 -0.94 -12.84
C ARG A 8 -15.37 -1.14 -12.63
N GLY A 9 -14.77 -0.33 -11.77
CA GLY A 9 -13.37 -0.51 -11.39
C GLY A 9 -13.10 -1.85 -10.70
N VAL A 10 -11.85 -2.30 -10.77
CA VAL A 10 -11.35 -3.55 -10.16
C VAL A 10 -10.57 -3.18 -8.90
N GLY A 11 -10.82 -3.89 -7.80
CA GLY A 11 -10.22 -3.57 -6.50
C GLY A 11 -10.74 -2.23 -5.98
N GLY A 12 -9.90 -1.28 -5.72
CA GLY A 12 -10.23 0.11 -5.40
C GLY A 12 -10.04 1.07 -6.59
N ALA A 13 -9.52 0.55 -7.72
CA ALA A 13 -9.15 1.36 -8.87
C ALA A 13 -10.38 1.92 -9.60
N LEU A 14 -10.23 3.10 -10.19
CA LEU A 14 -11.23 3.68 -11.08
C LEU A 14 -11.40 2.85 -12.35
N ARG A 15 -12.56 2.96 -13.01
CA ARG A 15 -12.87 2.22 -14.23
C ARG A 15 -11.81 2.41 -15.33
N GLU A 16 -11.40 3.64 -15.56
CA GLU A 16 -10.39 4.00 -16.57
C GLU A 16 -9.01 3.43 -16.29
N ASN A 17 -8.76 3.01 -15.06
CA ASN A 17 -7.52 2.41 -14.60
C ASN A 17 -7.64 0.88 -14.42
N SER A 18 -8.73 0.28 -14.88
CA SER A 18 -9.04 -1.13 -14.68
C SER A 18 -9.14 -1.87 -16.01
N PHE A 19 -8.67 -3.12 -16.03
CA PHE A 19 -8.68 -3.98 -17.20
C PHE A 19 -9.13 -5.39 -16.83
N VAL A 20 -9.80 -6.03 -17.78
CA VAL A 20 -10.23 -7.41 -17.71
C VAL A 20 -9.80 -8.13 -18.98
N VAL A 21 -9.29 -9.34 -18.83
CA VAL A 21 -8.91 -10.22 -19.94
C VAL A 21 -9.89 -11.38 -19.99
N ILE A 22 -10.45 -11.62 -21.17
CA ILE A 22 -11.31 -12.77 -21.46
C ILE A 22 -10.67 -13.68 -22.50
N ASP A 23 -10.95 -14.96 -22.40
CA ASP A 23 -10.57 -15.94 -23.42
C ASP A 23 -11.50 -15.88 -24.67
N ASP A 24 -11.29 -16.79 -25.60
CA ASP A 24 -12.09 -16.84 -26.82
C ASP A 24 -13.53 -17.36 -26.59
N ALA A 25 -13.77 -18.03 -25.47
CA ALA A 25 -15.09 -18.44 -25.01
C ALA A 25 -15.83 -17.33 -24.26
N GLY A 26 -15.19 -16.18 -23.98
CA GLY A 26 -15.75 -15.06 -23.24
C GLY A 26 -15.64 -15.23 -21.72
N VAL A 27 -14.86 -16.17 -21.23
CA VAL A 27 -14.61 -16.40 -19.81
C VAL A 27 -13.53 -15.43 -19.34
N GLU A 28 -13.77 -14.76 -18.20
CA GLU A 28 -12.76 -13.92 -17.56
C GLU A 28 -11.60 -14.77 -17.02
N ILE A 29 -10.40 -14.48 -17.49
CA ILE A 29 -9.15 -15.17 -17.14
C ILE A 29 -8.12 -14.24 -16.51
N GLY A 30 -8.47 -12.97 -16.31
CA GLY A 30 -7.63 -12.02 -15.62
C GLY A 30 -8.29 -10.67 -15.43
N GLN A 31 -7.98 -10.01 -14.32
CA GLN A 31 -8.41 -8.66 -14.02
C GLN A 31 -7.34 -7.91 -13.21
N GLY A 32 -7.30 -6.60 -13.36
CA GLY A 32 -6.38 -5.77 -12.61
C GLY A 32 -6.72 -4.29 -12.70
N GLY A 33 -6.08 -3.51 -11.84
CA GLY A 33 -6.30 -2.09 -11.77
C GLY A 33 -5.12 -1.35 -11.18
N LEU A 34 -5.12 -0.03 -11.38
CA LEU A 34 -4.15 0.90 -10.81
C LEU A 34 -4.85 1.89 -9.91
N GLU A 35 -4.35 2.01 -8.69
CA GLU A 35 -4.65 3.12 -7.78
C GLU A 35 -3.43 4.02 -7.70
N TYR A 36 -3.62 5.33 -7.68
CA TYR A 36 -2.49 6.24 -7.55
C TYR A 36 -2.79 7.43 -6.66
N ARG A 37 -1.73 8.02 -6.16
CA ARG A 37 -1.78 9.22 -5.32
C ARG A 37 -0.52 10.05 -5.53
N VAL A 38 -0.68 11.36 -5.37
CA VAL A 38 0.45 12.30 -5.41
C VAL A 38 0.84 12.63 -3.98
N ILE A 39 2.05 12.23 -3.57
CA ILE A 39 2.55 12.32 -2.18
C ILE A 39 3.83 13.14 -2.08
N LYS A 40 3.85 14.32 -2.72
CA LYS A 40 5.04 15.21 -2.83
C LYS A 40 5.77 15.46 -1.51
N LYS A 41 5.03 15.55 -0.40
CA LYS A 41 5.61 15.81 0.91
C LYS A 41 6.26 14.59 1.56
N MET A 42 5.75 13.39 1.27
CA MET A 42 6.26 12.15 1.86
C MET A 42 7.38 11.52 1.02
N MET A 43 7.30 11.67 -0.30
CA MET A 43 8.27 11.14 -1.25
C MET A 43 8.60 12.20 -2.31
N PRO A 44 9.44 13.18 -2.00
CA PRO A 44 9.75 14.28 -2.92
C PRO A 44 10.43 13.81 -4.20
N ASP A 45 11.27 12.76 -4.13
CA ASP A 45 12.00 12.22 -5.28
C ASP A 45 11.12 11.37 -6.21
N ARG A 46 10.04 10.80 -5.69
CA ARG A 46 9.08 9.97 -6.42
C ARG A 46 7.66 10.26 -5.95
N PRO A 47 7.17 11.47 -6.22
CA PRO A 47 5.91 11.96 -5.66
C PRO A 47 4.67 11.26 -6.20
N LEU A 48 4.75 10.59 -7.34
CA LEU A 48 3.64 9.83 -7.91
C LEU A 48 3.78 8.35 -7.51
N ASP A 49 2.89 7.90 -6.65
CA ASP A 49 2.85 6.55 -6.09
C ASP A 49 1.71 5.77 -6.74
N ILE A 50 2.02 4.73 -7.51
CA ILE A 50 1.05 3.95 -8.28
C ILE A 50 1.07 2.51 -7.78
N GLU A 51 -0.05 2.03 -7.24
CA GLU A 51 -0.24 0.65 -6.82
C GLU A 51 -0.91 -0.16 -7.94
N MET A 52 -0.28 -1.26 -8.34
CA MET A 52 -0.82 -2.21 -9.31
C MET A 52 -1.41 -3.40 -8.57
N THR A 53 -2.70 -3.65 -8.77
CA THR A 53 -3.35 -4.89 -8.39
C THR A 53 -3.61 -5.74 -9.62
N MET A 54 -3.19 -6.99 -9.60
CA MET A 54 -3.35 -7.91 -10.74
C MET A 54 -3.67 -9.31 -10.23
N ASN A 55 -4.70 -9.92 -10.82
CA ASN A 55 -5.02 -11.32 -10.62
C ASN A 55 -5.36 -11.93 -11.99
N ALA A 56 -4.55 -12.87 -12.47
CA ALA A 56 -4.70 -13.42 -13.80
C ALA A 56 -4.21 -14.86 -13.87
N HIS A 57 -4.87 -15.63 -14.72
CA HIS A 57 -4.34 -16.92 -15.16
C HIS A 57 -2.99 -16.69 -15.88
N PRO A 58 -1.98 -17.58 -15.76
CA PRO A 58 -0.67 -17.39 -16.36
C PRO A 58 -0.68 -16.99 -17.84
N VAL A 59 -1.60 -17.54 -18.63
CA VAL A 59 -1.75 -17.21 -20.06
C VAL A 59 -2.17 -15.77 -20.33
N ALA A 60 -2.82 -15.12 -19.37
CA ALA A 60 -3.32 -13.73 -19.48
C ALA A 60 -2.40 -12.70 -18.81
N SER A 61 -1.44 -13.17 -17.98
CA SER A 61 -0.64 -12.30 -17.11
C SER A 61 0.13 -11.24 -17.89
N ASP A 62 0.84 -11.61 -18.94
CA ASP A 62 1.66 -10.67 -19.73
C ASP A 62 0.79 -9.65 -20.47
N THR A 63 -0.38 -10.08 -20.98
CA THR A 63 -1.32 -9.18 -21.66
C THR A 63 -1.90 -8.14 -20.68
N LEU A 64 -2.30 -8.59 -19.50
CA LEU A 64 -2.84 -7.73 -18.47
C LEU A 64 -1.79 -6.78 -17.92
N PHE A 65 -0.59 -7.30 -17.61
CA PHE A 65 0.55 -6.51 -17.17
C PHE A 65 0.91 -5.41 -18.16
N GLY A 66 0.99 -5.73 -19.45
CA GLY A 66 1.29 -4.75 -20.51
C GLY A 66 0.26 -3.62 -20.56
N ALA A 67 -1.04 -3.93 -20.41
CA ALA A 67 -2.08 -2.91 -20.40
C ALA A 67 -2.02 -2.02 -19.15
N LEU A 68 -1.78 -2.61 -17.98
CA LEU A 68 -1.63 -1.86 -16.73
C LEU A 68 -0.39 -0.98 -16.77
N SER A 69 0.75 -1.47 -17.26
CA SER A 69 1.97 -0.69 -17.40
C SER A 69 1.81 0.46 -18.37
N ALA A 70 1.15 0.25 -19.52
CA ALA A 70 0.85 1.32 -20.47
C ALA A 70 -0.09 2.38 -19.86
N ARG A 71 -1.02 1.97 -18.99
CA ARG A 71 -1.88 2.93 -18.27
C ARG A 71 -1.10 3.69 -17.21
N ALA A 72 -0.17 3.04 -16.50
CA ALA A 72 0.68 3.70 -15.51
C ALA A 72 1.53 4.81 -16.15
N GLU A 73 2.11 4.58 -17.34
CA GLU A 73 2.82 5.63 -18.09
C GLU A 73 1.90 6.81 -18.46
N ARG A 74 0.65 6.53 -18.88
CA ARG A 74 -0.32 7.61 -19.15
C ARG A 74 -0.68 8.40 -17.89
N ILE A 75 -0.88 7.75 -16.76
CA ILE A 75 -1.12 8.42 -15.48
C ILE A 75 0.05 9.37 -15.17
N LYS A 76 1.28 8.90 -15.36
CA LYS A 76 2.47 9.74 -15.19
C LYS A 76 2.46 10.97 -16.09
N ASP A 77 2.07 10.82 -17.35
CA ASP A 77 1.95 11.93 -18.30
C ASP A 77 0.83 12.90 -17.90
N GLU A 78 -0.34 12.37 -17.51
CA GLU A 78 -1.50 13.14 -17.02
C GLU A 78 -1.17 13.95 -15.76
N GLU A 79 -0.30 13.42 -14.89
CA GLU A 79 0.22 14.10 -13.69
C GLU A 79 1.45 14.99 -13.98
N GLY A 80 1.68 15.36 -15.23
CA GLY A 80 2.72 16.32 -15.63
C GLY A 80 4.12 15.74 -15.67
N GLY A 81 4.29 14.45 -15.89
CA GLY A 81 5.58 13.78 -16.00
C GLY A 81 6.30 13.63 -14.66
N LEU A 82 5.58 13.62 -13.56
CA LEU A 82 6.17 13.46 -12.23
C LEU A 82 6.97 12.15 -12.14
N PRO A 83 8.14 12.17 -11.46
CA PRO A 83 8.82 10.92 -11.11
C PRO A 83 7.86 9.99 -10.35
N ALA A 84 7.75 8.74 -10.83
CA ALA A 84 6.76 7.80 -10.35
C ALA A 84 7.41 6.54 -9.77
N ARG A 85 6.73 5.93 -8.82
CA ARG A 85 6.96 4.56 -8.38
C ARG A 85 5.75 3.70 -8.76
N LEU A 86 5.98 2.62 -9.48
CA LEU A 86 4.99 1.56 -9.69
C LEU A 86 5.32 0.41 -8.76
N TYR A 87 4.37 -0.02 -7.94
CA TYR A 87 4.57 -1.14 -7.02
C TYR A 87 3.36 -2.07 -6.99
N THR A 88 3.59 -3.28 -6.54
CA THR A 88 2.56 -4.27 -6.27
C THR A 88 2.85 -4.96 -4.95
N ARG A 89 1.86 -5.65 -4.41
CA ARG A 89 2.01 -6.43 -3.18
C ARG A 89 1.90 -7.91 -3.49
N CYS A 90 2.86 -8.68 -2.98
CA CYS A 90 2.83 -10.13 -3.02
C CYS A 90 2.84 -10.68 -1.59
N ALA A 91 2.13 -11.77 -1.35
CA ALA A 91 2.31 -12.51 -0.12
C ALA A 91 3.70 -13.14 -0.11
N ILE A 92 4.34 -13.22 1.06
CA ILE A 92 5.72 -13.71 1.19
C ILE A 92 5.87 -15.18 0.77
N ASP A 93 4.79 -15.95 0.86
CA ASP A 93 4.69 -17.35 0.49
C ASP A 93 4.22 -17.57 -0.96
N ASP A 94 3.88 -16.51 -1.69
CA ASP A 94 3.48 -16.56 -3.11
C ASP A 94 4.71 -16.46 -4.02
N ALA A 95 5.51 -17.53 -4.03
CA ALA A 95 6.75 -17.59 -4.78
C ALA A 95 6.55 -17.42 -6.31
N GLU A 96 5.44 -17.95 -6.86
CA GLU A 96 5.14 -17.87 -8.30
C GLU A 96 4.90 -16.41 -8.72
N ARG A 97 4.13 -15.68 -7.92
CA ARG A 97 3.85 -14.27 -8.18
C ARG A 97 5.09 -13.39 -7.98
N HIS A 98 5.89 -13.70 -6.96
CA HIS A 98 7.17 -13.04 -6.72
C HIS A 98 8.13 -13.21 -7.91
N GLU A 99 8.31 -14.45 -8.38
CA GLU A 99 9.13 -14.74 -9.56
C GLU A 99 8.61 -14.01 -10.81
N TYR A 100 7.29 -13.98 -11.00
CA TYR A 100 6.67 -13.27 -12.12
C TYR A 100 7.05 -11.78 -12.11
N PHE A 101 6.85 -11.07 -10.99
CA PHE A 101 7.13 -9.64 -10.92
C PHE A 101 8.63 -9.33 -10.98
N THR A 102 9.48 -10.16 -10.39
CA THR A 102 10.94 -10.04 -10.53
C THR A 102 11.37 -10.13 -12.00
N ARG A 103 10.80 -11.07 -12.76
CA ARG A 103 11.03 -11.19 -14.22
C ARG A 103 10.53 -9.95 -14.98
N MET A 104 9.48 -9.28 -14.50
CA MET A 104 8.98 -8.04 -15.08
C MET A 104 9.78 -6.79 -14.66
N GLY A 105 10.88 -6.97 -13.91
CA GLY A 105 11.78 -5.88 -13.52
C GLY A 105 11.42 -5.18 -12.21
N PHE A 106 10.58 -5.80 -11.37
CA PHE A 106 10.35 -5.33 -10.02
C PHE A 106 11.43 -5.84 -9.08
N ASP A 107 11.89 -4.97 -8.22
CA ASP A 107 12.79 -5.31 -7.11
C ASP A 107 12.01 -5.38 -5.79
N ASP A 108 12.49 -6.18 -4.85
CA ASP A 108 11.99 -6.16 -3.47
C ASP A 108 12.32 -4.82 -2.84
N PHE A 109 11.28 -4.14 -2.39
CA PHE A 109 11.43 -2.78 -1.88
C PHE A 109 11.14 -2.69 -0.39
N ASP A 110 10.07 -3.32 0.08
CA ASP A 110 9.59 -3.22 1.46
C ASP A 110 8.77 -4.46 1.83
N GLY A 111 8.78 -4.83 3.09
CA GLY A 111 8.03 -5.94 3.64
C GLY A 111 7.04 -5.48 4.71
N VAL A 112 5.79 -5.92 4.62
CA VAL A 112 4.79 -5.73 5.66
C VAL A 112 4.43 -7.08 6.26
N GLU A 113 4.76 -7.29 7.53
CA GLU A 113 4.25 -8.43 8.28
C GLU A 113 2.86 -8.12 8.84
N LEU A 114 1.90 -8.97 8.50
CA LEU A 114 0.55 -8.89 9.03
C LEU A 114 0.37 -9.89 10.18
N PHE A 115 0.30 -9.38 11.39
CA PHE A 115 -0.03 -10.22 12.55
C PHE A 115 -1.54 -10.29 12.72
N VAL A 116 -2.10 -11.49 12.58
CA VAL A 116 -3.53 -11.74 12.79
C VAL A 116 -3.73 -12.39 14.14
N LEU A 117 -4.43 -11.71 15.05
CA LEU A 117 -4.85 -12.26 16.32
C LEU A 117 -6.33 -12.61 16.26
N ASN A 118 -6.66 -13.89 16.42
CA ASN A 118 -8.05 -14.29 16.63
C ASN A 118 -8.57 -13.66 17.92
N VAL A 119 -9.62 -12.86 17.80
CA VAL A 119 -10.21 -12.20 18.97
C VAL A 119 -10.86 -13.27 19.85
N PRO A 120 -10.37 -13.52 21.08
CA PRO A 120 -11.00 -14.49 21.97
C PRO A 120 -12.45 -14.08 22.28
N GLN A 121 -13.33 -15.04 22.40
CA GLN A 121 -14.72 -14.79 22.83
C GLN A 121 -14.79 -14.21 24.25
N ASP A 122 -13.84 -14.58 25.08
CA ASP A 122 -13.69 -14.01 26.43
C ASP A 122 -12.87 -12.72 26.39
N LEU A 123 -13.57 -11.60 26.49
CA LEU A 123 -12.96 -10.26 26.48
C LEU A 123 -12.18 -9.94 27.78
N SER A 124 -12.27 -10.76 28.81
CA SER A 124 -11.48 -10.59 30.05
C SER A 124 -9.96 -10.74 29.78
N LEU A 125 -9.60 -11.51 28.74
CA LEU A 125 -8.23 -11.70 28.30
C LEU A 125 -7.65 -10.42 27.64
N ARG A 126 -8.47 -9.48 27.21
CA ARG A 126 -8.01 -8.18 26.63
C ARG A 126 -7.31 -7.26 27.63
N ARG A 127 -7.43 -7.51 28.94
CA ARG A 127 -6.80 -6.69 29.98
C ARG A 127 -5.35 -7.07 30.28
N ARG A 128 -4.82 -8.12 29.68
CA ARG A 128 -3.38 -8.38 29.78
C ARG A 128 -2.65 -7.43 28.86
N ASN A 129 -2.05 -6.39 29.43
CA ASN A 129 -1.08 -5.57 28.75
C ASN A 129 0.13 -6.46 28.40
N TYR A 130 0.10 -7.04 27.19
CA TYR A 130 1.27 -7.68 26.63
C TYR A 130 2.25 -6.60 26.21
N SER A 131 3.08 -6.16 27.14
CA SER A 131 4.32 -5.47 26.77
C SER A 131 5.36 -6.55 26.59
N PRO A 132 6.04 -6.65 25.45
CA PRO A 132 7.24 -7.46 25.32
C PRO A 132 8.21 -7.11 26.44
N VAL A 133 8.98 -8.08 26.90
CA VAL A 133 9.94 -7.85 27.98
C VAL A 133 10.86 -6.69 27.58
N GLY A 134 10.94 -5.67 28.43
CA GLY A 134 11.76 -4.47 28.16
C GLY A 134 11.05 -3.34 27.43
N THR A 135 9.77 -3.52 27.06
CA THR A 135 8.99 -2.46 26.39
C THR A 135 8.00 -1.80 27.33
N LYS A 136 7.74 -0.52 27.11
CA LYS A 136 6.71 0.25 27.80
C LYS A 136 5.75 0.83 26.77
N SER A 137 4.48 0.46 26.84
CA SER A 137 3.43 1.09 26.04
C SER A 137 2.96 2.38 26.71
N ILE A 138 2.96 3.47 26.00
CA ILE A 138 2.51 4.78 26.50
C ILE A 138 1.47 5.31 25.53
N ASP A 139 0.32 5.72 26.08
CA ASP A 139 -0.66 6.47 25.30
C ASP A 139 -0.15 7.91 25.16
N VAL A 140 0.06 8.34 23.91
CA VAL A 140 0.61 9.67 23.60
C VAL A 140 -0.53 10.64 23.35
N ASP A 141 -0.71 11.62 24.22
CA ASP A 141 -1.61 12.75 23.96
C ASP A 141 -0.93 13.76 23.02
N LEU A 142 -1.22 13.64 21.74
CA LEU A 142 -0.66 14.51 20.70
C LEU A 142 -1.26 15.93 20.66
N ARG A 143 -2.18 16.26 21.57
CA ARG A 143 -2.73 17.61 21.67
C ARG A 143 -1.72 18.61 22.22
N THR A 144 -0.75 18.16 23.00
CA THR A 144 0.30 19.02 23.51
C THR A 144 1.48 19.07 22.55
N ARG A 145 2.10 20.27 22.41
CA ARG A 145 3.25 20.45 21.52
C ARG A 145 4.42 19.54 21.90
N THR A 146 4.74 19.49 23.19
CA THR A 146 5.86 18.69 23.71
C THR A 146 5.72 17.21 23.37
N ARG A 147 4.50 16.63 23.53
CA ARG A 147 4.26 15.22 23.21
C ARG A 147 4.33 14.95 21.71
N ARG A 148 3.93 15.89 20.87
CA ARG A 148 4.11 15.77 19.43
C ARG A 148 5.57 15.77 19.04
N GLU A 149 6.38 16.64 19.62
CA GLU A 149 7.82 16.70 19.36
C GLU A 149 8.56 15.41 19.80
N GLU A 150 8.22 14.88 20.98
CA GLU A 150 8.73 13.58 21.45
C GLU A 150 8.35 12.41 20.51
N PHE A 151 7.11 12.36 20.09
CA PHE A 151 6.61 11.33 19.15
C PHE A 151 7.31 11.42 17.79
N LEU A 152 7.49 12.63 17.26
CA LEU A 152 8.18 12.87 16.00
C LEU A 152 9.67 12.54 16.07
N LEU A 153 10.30 12.78 17.21
CA LEU A 153 11.69 12.39 17.44
C LEU A 153 11.83 10.87 17.40
N GLY A 154 10.94 10.16 18.09
CA GLY A 154 10.91 8.69 18.05
C GLY A 154 10.72 8.14 16.63
N LEU A 155 9.81 8.71 15.84
CA LEU A 155 9.63 8.29 14.45
C LEU A 155 10.88 8.49 13.60
N LYS A 156 11.63 9.56 13.81
CA LYS A 156 12.93 9.80 13.13
C LYS A 156 13.99 8.78 13.53
N GLU A 157 14.09 8.45 14.80
CA GLU A 157 15.05 7.46 15.31
C GLU A 157 14.81 6.07 14.71
N PHE A 158 13.55 5.72 14.42
CA PHE A 158 13.20 4.47 13.74
C PHE A 158 13.31 4.53 12.21
N GLY A 159 13.82 5.62 11.64
CA GLY A 159 13.93 5.77 10.19
C GLY A 159 12.58 5.94 9.48
N CYS A 160 11.52 6.12 10.24
CA CYS A 160 10.18 6.25 9.70
C CYS A 160 9.88 7.70 9.34
N VAL A 161 9.99 8.07 8.10
CA VAL A 161 9.42 9.27 7.48
C VAL A 161 10.21 10.57 7.66
N GLU A 162 10.83 11.00 6.59
CA GLU A 162 11.56 12.28 6.49
C GLU A 162 10.65 13.51 6.77
N HIS A 163 9.33 13.40 6.51
CA HIS A 163 8.32 14.42 6.74
C HIS A 163 7.26 14.03 7.79
N ALA A 164 7.73 13.42 8.89
CA ALA A 164 6.85 12.90 9.94
C ALA A 164 5.89 13.96 10.54
N SER A 165 6.30 15.23 10.63
CA SER A 165 5.47 16.30 11.16
C SER A 165 4.25 16.60 10.28
N GLU A 166 4.43 16.70 8.98
CA GLU A 166 3.36 16.99 8.03
C GLU A 166 2.39 15.81 7.91
N TRP A 167 2.93 14.59 7.87
CA TRP A 167 2.13 13.37 7.90
C TRP A 167 1.28 13.28 9.18
N LEU A 168 1.84 13.62 10.34
CA LEU A 168 1.13 13.61 11.60
C LEU A 168 0.01 14.65 11.63
N GLU A 169 0.27 15.88 11.17
CA GLU A 169 -0.75 16.93 11.11
C GLU A 169 -1.91 16.56 10.20
N GLU A 170 -1.64 15.95 9.06
CA GLU A 170 -2.67 15.47 8.14
C GLU A 170 -3.53 14.38 8.78
N ARG A 171 -2.90 13.41 9.45
CA ARG A 171 -3.60 12.34 10.17
C ARG A 171 -4.43 12.86 11.35
N MET A 172 -3.94 13.83 12.08
CA MET A 172 -4.67 14.45 13.22
C MET A 172 -5.92 15.22 12.79
N ARG A 173 -6.02 15.62 11.52
CA ARG A 173 -7.25 16.26 10.97
C ARG A 173 -8.34 15.23 10.66
N GLY A 174 -8.00 13.95 10.62
CA GLY A 174 -8.96 12.87 10.39
C GLY A 174 -9.90 12.62 11.57
N PRO A 175 -11.10 12.05 11.34
CA PRO A 175 -12.13 11.88 12.37
C PRO A 175 -11.76 10.88 13.48
N VAL A 176 -10.79 10.00 13.25
CA VAL A 176 -10.33 9.01 14.22
C VAL A 176 -8.82 8.88 14.13
N PHE A 177 -8.10 9.53 15.04
CA PHE A 177 -6.67 9.34 15.16
C PHE A 177 -6.31 8.94 16.59
N MET A 178 -5.74 7.74 16.74
CA MET A 178 -5.15 7.29 18.00
C MET A 178 -3.66 6.97 17.75
N ALA A 179 -2.78 7.66 18.45
CA ALA A 179 -1.36 7.33 18.44
C ALA A 179 -1.01 6.44 19.63
N LYS A 180 -0.33 5.34 19.34
CA LYS A 180 0.36 4.52 20.34
C LYS A 180 1.83 4.49 19.99
N ALA A 181 2.68 4.85 20.93
CA ALA A 181 4.11 4.66 20.82
C ALA A 181 4.56 3.53 21.75
N MET A 182 5.38 2.63 21.25
CA MET A 182 6.10 1.63 22.03
C MET A 182 7.57 2.02 22.09
N TYR A 183 8.13 2.09 23.30
CA TYR A 183 9.56 2.35 23.51
C TYR A 183 10.22 1.06 24.03
N PHE A 184 11.40 0.77 23.52
CA PHE A 184 12.27 -0.35 23.97
C PHE A 184 13.27 0.11 25.01
#